data_0334bf9194b624596fbbd2b1fa472b6f
#
_entry.id   0334bf9194b624596fbbd2b1fa472b6f
#
_cell.length_a   1.000
_cell.length_b   1.000
_cell.length_c   1.000
_cell.angle_alpha   90.00
_cell.angle_beta   90.00
_cell.angle_gamma   90.00
#
_symmetry.space_group_name_H-M   'P 1'
#
loop_
_entity.id
_entity.type
_entity.pdbx_description
1 polymer ?
#
loop_
_entity_poly.entity_id
_entity_poly.type
_entity_poly.pdbx_seq_one_letter_code
_entity_poly.pdbx_strand_id
1 'polypeptide(L)' 'MSDATQIAEHDQNDRERVESWRLHVLIEAGYPLLLAERLAQSEADLHRAVGLITQGCEPKTAAEILL' A
#
# COMPACT_ATOMS: atom_id res chain seq x y z
N MET A 1 13.62 -9.05 -30.81
CA MET A 1 13.21 -8.29 -29.63
C MET A 1 12.69 -9.25 -28.55
N SER A 2 13.16 -9.09 -27.35
CA SER A 2 12.83 -10.03 -26.27
C SER A 2 11.59 -9.58 -25.50
N ASP A 3 10.48 -9.63 -26.16
CA ASP A 3 9.24 -9.13 -25.60
C ASP A 3 8.83 -9.86 -24.33
N ALA A 4 9.07 -11.17 -24.27
CA ALA A 4 8.72 -11.95 -23.09
C ALA A 4 9.51 -11.49 -21.86
N THR A 5 10.80 -11.19 -22.04
CA THR A 5 11.63 -10.71 -20.96
C THR A 5 11.18 -9.33 -20.50
N GLN A 6 10.84 -8.47 -21.45
CA GLN A 6 10.34 -7.14 -21.13
C GLN A 6 9.03 -7.19 -20.38
N ILE A 7 8.15 -8.10 -20.76
CA ILE A 7 6.86 -8.26 -20.07
C ILE A 7 7.08 -8.69 -18.63
N ALA A 8 8.01 -9.63 -18.39
CA ALA A 8 8.31 -10.08 -17.04
C ALA A 8 8.88 -8.94 -16.18
N GLU A 9 9.80 -8.17 -16.75
CA GLU A 9 10.37 -7.04 -16.04
C GLU A 9 9.31 -5.97 -15.78
N HIS A 10 8.44 -5.76 -16.74
CA HIS A 10 7.36 -4.79 -16.60
C HIS A 10 6.40 -5.17 -15.46
N ASP A 11 6.03 -6.45 -15.36
CA ASP A 11 5.16 -6.91 -14.29
C ASP A 11 5.81 -6.70 -12.92
N GLN A 12 7.09 -6.98 -12.81
CA GLN A 12 7.83 -6.81 -11.58
C GLN A 12 7.92 -5.33 -11.20
N ASN A 13 8.22 -4.48 -12.17
CA ASN A 13 8.28 -3.04 -11.96
C ASN A 13 6.91 -2.47 -11.58
N ASP A 14 5.86 -2.97 -12.20
CA ASP A 14 4.51 -2.50 -11.89
C ASP A 14 4.13 -2.86 -10.46
N ARG A 15 4.52 -4.06 -10.01
CA ARG A 15 4.25 -4.49 -8.65
C ARG A 15 4.97 -3.60 -7.64
N GLU A 16 6.24 -3.29 -7.90
CA GLU A 16 7.02 -2.40 -7.05
C GLU A 16 6.44 -0.99 -7.03
N ARG A 17 5.98 -0.51 -8.18
CA ARG A 17 5.35 0.80 -8.26
C ARG A 17 4.05 0.85 -7.47
N VAL A 18 3.26 -0.21 -7.54
CA VAL A 18 1.99 -0.26 -6.80
C VAL A 18 2.28 -0.25 -5.30
N GLU A 19 3.24 -1.06 -4.85
CA GLU A 19 3.60 -1.06 -3.43
C GLU A 19 4.12 0.30 -2.98
N SER A 20 4.99 0.93 -3.78
CA SER A 20 5.52 2.24 -3.46
C SER A 20 4.42 3.30 -3.41
N TRP A 21 3.50 3.26 -4.36
CA TRP A 21 2.39 4.18 -4.39
C TRP A 21 1.48 3.99 -3.17
N ARG A 22 1.18 2.74 -2.85
CA ARG A 22 0.35 2.43 -1.68
C ARG A 22 1.02 2.93 -0.41
N LEU A 23 2.32 2.69 -0.28
CA LEU A 23 3.09 3.14 0.88
C LEU A 23 3.00 4.65 1.01
N HIS A 24 3.21 5.37 -0.09
CA HIS A 24 3.16 6.81 -0.09
C HIS A 24 1.78 7.34 0.35
N VAL A 25 0.72 6.77 -0.21
CA VAL A 25 -0.64 7.16 0.14
C VAL A 25 -0.92 6.92 1.62
N LEU A 26 -0.49 5.78 2.14
CA LEU A 26 -0.72 5.44 3.54
C LEU A 26 0.04 6.37 4.48
N ILE A 27 1.29 6.70 4.15
CA ILE A 27 2.07 7.64 4.95
C ILE A 27 1.41 9.02 4.95
N GLU A 28 0.96 9.47 3.80
CA GLU A 28 0.28 10.77 3.72
C GLU A 28 -1.04 10.78 4.46
N ALA A 29 -1.71 9.64 4.54
CA ALA A 29 -2.95 9.53 5.30
C ALA A 29 -2.71 9.61 6.82
N GLY A 30 -1.50 9.33 7.28
CA GLY A 30 -1.16 9.43 8.68
C GLY A 30 -0.61 8.16 9.31
N TYR A 31 -0.43 7.08 8.55
CA TYR A 31 0.13 5.85 9.10
C TYR A 31 1.63 6.00 9.34
N PRO A 32 2.15 5.53 10.49
CA PRO A 32 3.60 5.45 10.70
C PRO A 32 4.23 4.51 9.66
N LEU A 33 5.50 4.73 9.39
CA LEU A 33 6.20 3.99 8.34
C LEU A 33 6.04 2.48 8.46
N LEU A 34 6.25 1.91 9.63
CA LEU A 34 6.16 0.45 9.81
C LEU A 34 4.76 -0.08 9.51
N LEU A 35 3.73 0.62 9.97
CA LEU A 35 2.36 0.21 9.69
C LEU A 35 2.02 0.39 8.22
N ALA A 36 2.47 1.49 7.63
CA ALA A 36 2.26 1.74 6.20
C ALA A 36 2.92 0.66 5.35
N GLU A 37 4.12 0.24 5.71
CA GLU A 37 4.80 -0.82 4.99
C GLU A 37 4.03 -2.14 5.07
N ARG A 38 3.54 -2.49 6.24
CA ARG A 38 2.77 -3.72 6.41
C ARG A 38 1.48 -3.68 5.60
N LEU A 39 0.78 -2.57 5.64
CA LEU A 39 -0.45 -2.41 4.88
C LEU A 39 -0.19 -2.40 3.37
N ALA A 40 0.89 -1.76 2.93
CA ALA A 40 1.23 -1.71 1.52
C ALA A 40 1.54 -3.09 0.95
N GLN A 41 2.12 -3.96 1.76
CA GLN A 41 2.46 -5.32 1.35
C GLN A 41 1.31 -6.30 1.51
N SER A 42 0.27 -5.90 2.21
CA SER A 42 -0.91 -6.74 2.42
C SER A 42 -1.92 -6.55 1.31
N GLU A 43 -3.00 -7.32 1.35
CA GLU A 43 -4.11 -7.16 0.42
C GLU A 43 -5.17 -6.20 0.94
N ALA A 44 -4.85 -5.44 1.98
CA ALA A 44 -5.79 -4.51 2.57
C ALA A 44 -6.25 -3.48 1.54
N ASP A 45 -7.53 -3.12 1.62
CA ASP A 45 -8.12 -2.12 0.74
C ASP A 45 -7.57 -0.74 1.10
N LEU A 46 -6.83 -0.16 0.17
CA LEU A 46 -6.21 1.14 0.37
C LEU A 46 -7.24 2.23 0.64
N HIS A 47 -8.32 2.21 -0.11
CA HIS A 47 -9.38 3.20 0.05
C HIS A 47 -9.97 3.14 1.46
N ARG A 48 -10.20 1.93 1.97
CA ARG A 48 -10.71 1.73 3.31
C ARG A 48 -9.70 2.18 4.36
N ALA A 49 -8.42 1.89 4.13
CA ALA A 49 -7.36 2.28 5.05
C ALA A 49 -7.31 3.80 5.21
N VAL A 50 -7.39 4.52 4.12
CA VAL A 50 -7.42 5.99 4.15
C VAL A 50 -8.71 6.48 4.79
N GLY A 51 -9.83 5.86 4.46
CA GLY A 51 -11.14 6.24 5.00
C GLY A 51 -11.21 6.14 6.51
N LEU A 52 -10.61 5.10 7.10
CA LEU A 52 -10.61 4.94 8.55
C LEU A 52 -9.89 6.10 9.24
N ILE A 53 -8.76 6.53 8.70
CA ILE A 53 -8.03 7.67 9.26
C ILE A 53 -8.85 8.96 9.11
N THR A 54 -9.47 9.15 7.96
CA THR A 54 -10.31 10.31 7.70
C THR A 54 -11.48 10.39 8.69
N GLN A 55 -11.98 9.23 9.09
CA GLN A 55 -13.08 9.15 10.07
C GLN A 55 -12.62 9.35 11.51
N GLY A 56 -11.32 9.52 11.73
CA GLY A 56 -10.77 9.76 13.05
C GLY A 56 -10.24 8.53 13.76
N CYS A 57 -10.12 7.41 13.06
CA CYS A 57 -9.54 6.20 13.63
C CYS A 57 -8.03 6.38 13.79
N GLU A 58 -7.49 5.90 14.91
CA GLU A 58 -6.04 5.93 15.09
C GLU A 58 -5.37 4.95 14.12
N PRO A 59 -4.17 5.31 13.60
CA PRO A 59 -3.48 4.43 12.65
C PRO A 59 -3.28 3.01 13.15
N LYS A 60 -2.90 2.86 14.41
CA LYS A 60 -2.68 1.54 15.00
C LYS A 60 -3.97 0.72 15.00
N THR A 61 -5.07 1.34 15.41
CA THR A 61 -6.37 0.68 15.46
C THR A 61 -6.84 0.33 14.04
N ALA A 62 -6.67 1.27 13.12
CA ALA A 62 -7.03 1.02 11.72
C ALA A 62 -6.24 -0.16 11.14
N ALA A 63 -4.96 -0.23 11.42
CA ALA A 63 -4.14 -1.35 10.96
C ALA A 63 -4.61 -2.68 11.56
N GLU A 64 -5.00 -2.68 12.83
CA GLU A 64 -5.54 -3.89 13.45
C GLU A 64 -6.84 -4.36 12.81
N ILE A 65 -7.70 -3.42 12.40
CA ILE A 65 -8.93 -3.75 11.70
C ILE A 65 -8.63 -4.36 10.32
N LEU A 66 -7.63 -3.83 9.63
CA LEU A 66 -7.32 -4.22 8.25
C LEU A 66 -6.45 -5.46 8.16
N LEU A 67 -5.63 -5.71 9.12
CA LEU A 67 -4.72 -6.85 9.15
C LEU A 67 -5.28 -7.97 10.02
#